data_95ce01de522598e5ddf2d8bb150a1430
#
_entry.id   95ce01de522598e5ddf2d8bb150a1430
#
_cell.length_a   1.000
_cell.length_b   1.000
_cell.length_c   1.000
_cell.angle_alpha   90.00
_cell.angle_beta   90.00
_cell.angle_gamma   90.00
#
_symmetry.space_group_name_H-M   'P 1'
#
loop_
_entity.id
_entity.type
_entity.pdbx_description
1 polymer ?
#
loop_
_entity_poly.entity_id
_entity_poly.type
_entity_poly.pdbx_seq_one_letter_code
_entity_poly.pdbx_strand_id
1 'polypeptide(L)'
;QPLNTEQFLADSWTTGLLVIQNDQIVHETYTLGHRESTRTISWSMAKSFISAMMGIAVDEGSIASIEQTVDTYAPELKGSGFEGVRIKDVLQMSSGIAFNEDYGDFNSDINRWGRGFALGSPQDDFAASLTRGREPGTLNHYVSIDTHVLSMVLSRATGQSVTDYMQEKLYEPLGMEYDGYWVVDGHS
;
A
#
# COMPACT_ATOMS: atom_id res chain seq x y z
N GLN A 1 -34.85 -13.00 2.54
CA GLN A 1 -34.46 -14.38 2.26
C GLN A 1 -33.14 -14.66 2.96
N PRO A 2 -32.92 -15.85 3.53
CA PRO A 2 -31.62 -16.18 4.08
C PRO A 2 -30.57 -16.15 2.95
N LEU A 3 -29.39 -15.64 3.26
CA LEU A 3 -28.26 -15.59 2.33
C LEU A 3 -27.87 -17.03 1.96
N ASN A 4 -27.87 -17.34 0.67
CA ASN A 4 -27.27 -18.59 0.20
C ASN A 4 -25.78 -18.33 -0.01
N THR A 5 -24.95 -18.84 0.91
CA THR A 5 -23.49 -18.60 0.91
C THR A 5 -22.84 -19.14 -0.39
N GLU A 6 -23.22 -20.31 -0.85
CA GLU A 6 -22.64 -20.89 -2.09
C GLU A 6 -22.95 -20.00 -3.29
N GLN A 7 -24.19 -19.57 -3.44
CA GLN A 7 -24.59 -18.67 -4.51
C GLN A 7 -23.87 -17.32 -4.41
N PHE A 8 -23.76 -16.77 -3.20
CA PHE A 8 -23.04 -15.53 -2.98
C PHE A 8 -21.55 -15.63 -3.39
N LEU A 9 -20.86 -16.70 -2.98
CA LEU A 9 -19.47 -16.93 -3.36
C LEU A 9 -19.29 -17.08 -4.86
N ALA A 10 -20.23 -17.78 -5.53
CA ALA A 10 -20.20 -17.95 -6.98
C ALA A 10 -20.44 -16.62 -7.72
N ASP A 11 -21.45 -15.86 -7.32
CA ASP A 11 -21.83 -14.59 -7.96
C ASP A 11 -20.76 -13.49 -7.74
N SER A 12 -20.06 -13.52 -6.62
CA SER A 12 -19.00 -12.56 -6.29
C SER A 12 -17.61 -12.99 -6.75
N TRP A 13 -17.46 -14.13 -7.41
CA TRP A 13 -16.16 -14.69 -7.81
C TRP A 13 -15.17 -14.80 -6.65
N THR A 14 -15.69 -15.05 -5.45
CA THR A 14 -14.87 -15.18 -4.24
C THR A 14 -14.04 -16.45 -4.32
N THR A 15 -12.73 -16.33 -4.16
CA THR A 15 -11.77 -17.44 -4.26
C THR A 15 -11.43 -18.05 -2.90
N GLY A 16 -11.65 -17.32 -1.83
CA GLY A 16 -11.45 -17.80 -0.46
C GLY A 16 -12.31 -16.99 0.51
N LEU A 17 -12.88 -17.67 1.51
CA LEU A 17 -13.62 -17.06 2.61
C LEU A 17 -13.14 -17.67 3.91
N LEU A 18 -12.68 -16.81 4.81
CA LEU A 18 -12.30 -17.16 6.18
C LEU A 18 -13.16 -16.37 7.15
N VAL A 19 -13.78 -17.03 8.10
CA VAL A 19 -14.53 -16.39 9.19
C VAL A 19 -13.89 -16.75 10.51
N ILE A 20 -13.53 -15.73 11.29
CA ILE A 20 -12.94 -15.85 12.61
C ILE A 20 -13.93 -15.33 13.65
N GLN A 21 -14.16 -16.08 14.70
CA GLN A 21 -14.98 -15.67 15.85
C GLN A 21 -14.28 -16.09 17.14
N ASN A 22 -14.08 -15.13 18.06
CA ASN A 22 -13.38 -15.37 19.33
C ASN A 22 -12.02 -16.04 19.13
N ASP A 23 -11.22 -15.53 18.21
CA ASP A 23 -9.89 -16.01 17.80
C ASP A 23 -9.86 -17.45 17.27
N GLN A 24 -11.01 -17.99 16.88
CA GLN A 24 -11.12 -19.31 16.27
C GLN A 24 -11.66 -19.22 14.84
N ILE A 25 -11.07 -20.00 13.95
CA ILE A 25 -11.60 -20.19 12.60
C ILE A 25 -12.89 -21.01 12.71
N VAL A 26 -14.03 -20.39 12.41
CA VAL A 26 -15.33 -21.04 12.43
C VAL A 26 -15.84 -21.42 11.04
N HIS A 27 -15.24 -20.85 10.01
CA HIS A 27 -15.51 -21.22 8.61
C HIS A 27 -14.31 -20.90 7.76
N GLU A 28 -13.95 -21.84 6.88
CA GLU A 28 -12.89 -21.69 5.89
C GLU A 28 -13.30 -22.43 4.62
N THR A 29 -13.28 -21.79 3.49
CA THR A 29 -13.61 -22.40 2.20
C THR A 29 -12.85 -21.72 1.07
N TYR A 30 -12.53 -22.52 0.04
CA TYR A 30 -11.85 -22.08 -1.16
C TYR A 30 -12.63 -22.49 -2.40
N THR A 31 -12.68 -21.64 -3.42
CA THR A 31 -13.43 -21.87 -4.66
C THR A 31 -12.59 -21.57 -5.89
N LEU A 32 -13.12 -21.81 -7.08
CA LEU A 32 -12.48 -21.50 -8.38
C LEU A 32 -11.05 -22.06 -8.52
N GLY A 33 -10.79 -23.23 -7.93
CA GLY A 33 -9.49 -23.89 -8.01
C GLY A 33 -8.44 -23.36 -7.01
N HIS A 34 -8.80 -22.40 -6.16
CA HIS A 34 -7.95 -21.94 -5.08
C HIS A 34 -7.96 -22.93 -3.90
N ARG A 35 -6.92 -22.84 -3.09
CA ARG A 35 -6.72 -23.63 -1.87
C ARG A 35 -5.95 -22.78 -0.87
N GLU A 36 -5.84 -23.21 0.36
CA GLU A 36 -5.14 -22.57 1.46
C GLU A 36 -3.76 -22.01 1.06
N SER A 37 -2.96 -22.79 0.33
CA SER A 37 -1.61 -22.39 -0.11
C SER A 37 -1.57 -21.58 -1.41
N THR A 38 -2.71 -21.19 -1.98
CA THR A 38 -2.74 -20.41 -3.23
C THR A 38 -2.36 -18.96 -2.93
N ARG A 39 -1.29 -18.50 -3.56
CA ARG A 39 -0.90 -17.08 -3.50
C ARG A 39 -1.82 -16.26 -4.37
N THR A 40 -2.34 -15.18 -3.81
CA THR A 40 -3.19 -14.23 -4.51
C THR A 40 -2.57 -12.85 -4.45
N ILE A 41 -2.83 -12.06 -5.50
CA ILE A 41 -2.40 -10.66 -5.50
C ILE A 41 -3.25 -9.87 -4.50
N SER A 42 -2.59 -9.12 -3.62
CA SER A 42 -3.26 -8.39 -2.53
C SER A 42 -3.94 -7.10 -2.98
N TRP A 43 -3.55 -6.57 -4.15
CA TRP A 43 -3.98 -5.24 -4.59
C TRP A 43 -3.85 -4.22 -3.44
N SER A 44 -4.86 -3.41 -3.25
CA SER A 44 -4.84 -2.33 -2.26
C SER A 44 -4.83 -2.78 -0.79
N MET A 45 -4.97 -4.06 -0.48
CA MET A 45 -4.69 -4.56 0.87
C MET A 45 -3.25 -4.29 1.29
N ALA A 46 -2.30 -4.26 0.35
CA ALA A 46 -0.91 -3.90 0.61
C ALA A 46 -0.75 -2.54 1.31
N LYS A 47 -1.66 -1.60 1.07
CA LYS A 47 -1.65 -0.29 1.73
C LYS A 47 -1.79 -0.39 3.25
N SER A 48 -2.57 -1.36 3.73
CA SER A 48 -2.74 -1.62 5.16
C SER A 48 -1.45 -2.17 5.80
N PHE A 49 -0.69 -2.97 5.07
CA PHE A 49 0.62 -3.44 5.54
C PHE A 49 1.61 -2.28 5.65
N ILE A 50 1.67 -1.41 4.65
CA ILE A 50 2.51 -0.20 4.71
C ILE A 50 2.09 0.69 5.89
N SER A 51 0.80 0.91 6.09
CA SER A 51 0.30 1.71 7.22
C SER A 51 0.69 1.10 8.58
N ALA A 52 0.60 -0.22 8.74
CA ALA A 52 1.02 -0.91 9.95
C ALA A 52 2.53 -0.75 10.20
N MET A 53 3.35 -0.93 9.18
CA MET A 53 4.81 -0.74 9.26
C MET A 53 5.20 0.70 9.57
N MET A 54 4.48 1.70 9.03
CA MET A 54 4.66 3.10 9.42
C MET A 54 4.41 3.32 10.91
N GLY A 55 3.36 2.68 11.46
CA GLY A 55 3.08 2.71 12.90
C GLY A 55 4.21 2.10 13.73
N ILE A 56 4.75 0.96 13.31
CA ILE A 56 5.89 0.32 13.97
C ILE A 56 7.14 1.20 13.91
N ALA A 57 7.44 1.79 12.75
CA ALA A 57 8.59 2.69 12.58
C ALA A 57 8.51 3.95 13.46
N VAL A 58 7.29 4.43 13.74
CA VAL A 58 7.06 5.52 14.70
C VAL A 58 7.30 5.02 16.14
N ASP A 59 6.77 3.86 16.50
CA ASP A 59 6.93 3.27 17.84
C ASP A 59 8.40 2.98 18.16
N GLU A 60 9.17 2.51 17.18
CA GLU A 60 10.61 2.25 17.30
C GLU A 60 11.47 3.52 17.24
N GLY A 61 10.90 4.66 16.90
CA GLY A 61 11.60 5.95 16.80
C GLY A 61 12.37 6.16 15.50
N SER A 62 12.28 5.27 14.52
CA SER A 62 12.85 5.47 13.16
C SER A 62 12.16 6.62 12.44
N ILE A 63 10.88 6.84 12.72
CA ILE A 63 10.10 8.01 12.34
C ILE A 63 9.71 8.75 13.61
N ALA A 64 10.20 9.98 13.80
CA ALA A 64 9.99 10.69 15.05
C ALA A 64 8.52 11.10 15.27
N SER A 65 7.76 11.39 14.21
CA SER A 65 6.34 11.75 14.29
C SER A 65 5.69 11.72 12.90
N ILE A 66 4.43 11.35 12.84
CA ILE A 66 3.61 11.47 11.61
C ILE A 66 3.31 12.94 11.23
N GLU A 67 3.57 13.90 12.11
CA GLU A 67 3.47 15.33 11.81
C GLU A 67 4.69 15.85 11.02
N GLN A 68 5.77 15.07 10.91
CA GLN A 68 6.89 15.39 10.02
C GLN A 68 6.49 15.22 8.57
N THR A 69 7.20 15.94 7.70
CA THR A 69 6.92 15.91 6.24
C THR A 69 7.65 14.77 5.56
N VAL A 70 7.06 14.25 4.48
CA VAL A 70 7.62 13.11 3.74
C VAL A 70 8.99 13.42 3.15
N ASP A 71 9.23 14.66 2.71
CA ASP A 71 10.52 15.11 2.17
C ASP A 71 11.62 15.26 3.24
N THR A 72 11.29 15.15 4.53
CA THR A 72 12.26 15.02 5.60
C THR A 72 13.03 13.71 5.48
N TYR A 73 12.36 12.63 5.12
CA TYR A 73 12.95 11.29 4.99
C TYR A 73 13.30 10.96 3.52
N ALA A 74 12.48 11.40 2.58
CA ALA A 74 12.67 11.19 1.16
C ALA A 74 12.98 12.53 0.45
N PRO A 75 14.24 13.02 0.52
CA PRO A 75 14.61 14.33 0.01
C PRO A 75 14.43 14.50 -1.50
N GLU A 76 14.34 13.43 -2.26
CA GLU A 76 14.00 13.41 -3.69
C GLU A 76 12.60 13.96 -3.98
N LEU A 77 11.73 14.05 -2.98
CA LEU A 77 10.40 14.65 -3.10
C LEU A 77 10.40 16.19 -3.02
N LYS A 78 11.55 16.82 -2.72
CA LYS A 78 11.69 18.28 -2.74
C LYS A 78 11.51 18.82 -4.14
N GLY A 79 10.75 19.89 -4.27
CA GLY A 79 10.36 20.45 -5.56
C GLY A 79 9.17 19.76 -6.23
N SER A 80 8.68 18.66 -5.69
CA SER A 80 7.46 17.97 -6.14
C SER A 80 6.21 18.49 -5.42
N GLY A 81 5.05 17.97 -5.81
CA GLY A 81 3.80 18.22 -5.09
C GLY A 81 3.80 17.73 -3.65
N PHE A 82 4.69 16.79 -3.30
CA PHE A 82 4.81 16.22 -1.95
C PHE A 82 5.69 17.05 -1.00
N GLU A 83 6.42 18.06 -1.48
CA GLU A 83 7.23 18.91 -0.60
C GLU A 83 6.38 19.54 0.49
N GLY A 84 6.79 19.35 1.76
CA GLY A 84 6.10 19.88 2.93
C GLY A 84 4.78 19.16 3.27
N VAL A 85 4.43 18.05 2.62
CA VAL A 85 3.26 17.23 2.97
C VAL A 85 3.58 16.36 4.18
N ARG A 86 2.72 16.38 5.20
CA ARG A 86 2.93 15.56 6.40
C ARG A 86 2.67 14.10 6.11
N ILE A 87 3.42 13.21 6.76
CA ILE A 87 3.20 11.76 6.74
C ILE A 87 1.75 11.44 7.07
N LYS A 88 1.16 12.12 8.06
CA LYS A 88 -0.25 11.98 8.45
C LYS A 88 -1.21 12.24 7.30
N ASP A 89 -0.99 13.28 6.52
CA ASP A 89 -1.87 13.64 5.40
C ASP A 89 -1.80 12.60 4.29
N VAL A 90 -0.63 12.01 4.06
CA VAL A 90 -0.44 10.91 3.11
C VAL A 90 -1.10 9.61 3.62
N LEU A 91 -0.91 9.25 4.90
CA LEU A 91 -1.59 8.10 5.53
C LEU A 91 -3.12 8.19 5.45
N GLN A 92 -3.66 9.40 5.47
CA GLN A 92 -5.09 9.66 5.41
C GLN A 92 -5.63 9.84 3.98
N MET A 93 -4.83 9.57 2.95
CA MET A 93 -5.22 9.83 1.56
C MET A 93 -5.68 11.27 1.35
N SER A 94 -4.95 12.22 1.94
CA SER A 94 -5.23 13.65 1.88
C SER A 94 -3.99 14.48 1.53
N SER A 95 -3.06 13.88 0.78
CA SER A 95 -1.81 14.51 0.33
C SER A 95 -2.02 15.76 -0.52
N GLY A 96 -3.16 15.87 -1.18
CA GLY A 96 -3.47 16.97 -2.08
C GLY A 96 -2.83 16.88 -3.47
N ILE A 97 -2.21 15.74 -3.79
CA ILE A 97 -1.56 15.52 -5.08
C ILE A 97 -2.58 15.51 -6.23
N ALA A 98 -2.20 16.14 -7.35
CA ALA A 98 -2.92 16.02 -8.60
C ALA A 98 -2.56 14.66 -9.23
N PHE A 99 -3.45 13.68 -9.05
CA PHE A 99 -3.28 12.33 -9.55
C PHE A 99 -4.62 11.78 -10.05
N ASN A 100 -4.65 11.35 -11.30
CA ASN A 100 -5.82 10.74 -11.90
C ASN A 100 -5.80 9.23 -11.69
N GLU A 101 -6.71 8.73 -10.83
CA GLU A 101 -6.88 7.30 -10.50
C GLU A 101 -7.90 6.59 -11.42
N ASP A 102 -8.31 7.18 -12.55
CA ASP A 102 -9.27 6.56 -13.46
C ASP A 102 -8.63 5.39 -14.23
N TYR A 103 -8.95 4.17 -13.81
CA TYR A 103 -8.49 2.94 -14.46
C TYR A 103 -9.05 2.73 -15.88
N GLY A 104 -10.13 3.43 -16.23
CA GLY A 104 -10.72 3.39 -17.58
C GLY A 104 -10.02 4.30 -18.58
N ASP A 105 -9.29 5.30 -18.13
CA ASP A 105 -8.52 6.21 -18.97
C ASP A 105 -7.09 5.71 -19.16
N PHE A 106 -6.74 5.30 -20.40
CA PHE A 106 -5.40 4.83 -20.73
C PHE A 106 -4.28 5.83 -20.36
N ASN A 107 -4.57 7.13 -20.40
CA ASN A 107 -3.62 8.19 -20.11
C ASN A 107 -3.67 8.71 -18.68
N SER A 108 -4.51 8.13 -17.81
CA SER A 108 -4.53 8.48 -16.39
C SER A 108 -3.17 8.22 -15.72
N ASP A 109 -2.94 8.87 -14.60
CA ASP A 109 -1.67 8.75 -13.88
C ASP A 109 -1.48 7.33 -13.34
N ILE A 110 -2.54 6.69 -12.83
CA ILE A 110 -2.46 5.29 -12.36
C ILE A 110 -2.04 4.34 -13.49
N ASN A 111 -2.59 4.49 -14.70
CA ASN A 111 -2.24 3.65 -15.84
C ASN A 111 -0.85 3.99 -16.41
N ARG A 112 -0.44 5.26 -16.40
CA ARG A 112 0.93 5.67 -16.77
C ARG A 112 1.96 5.12 -15.80
N TRP A 113 1.69 5.22 -14.50
CA TRP A 113 2.53 4.69 -13.45
C TRP A 113 2.68 3.17 -13.56
N GLY A 114 1.56 2.43 -13.70
CA GLY A 114 1.58 0.98 -13.89
C GLY A 114 2.35 0.53 -15.14
N ARG A 115 2.23 1.24 -16.25
CA ARG A 115 3.03 0.95 -17.47
C ARG A 115 4.51 1.24 -17.24
N GLY A 116 4.84 2.34 -16.58
CA GLY A 116 6.22 2.66 -16.20
C GLY A 116 6.83 1.54 -15.36
N PHE A 117 6.12 1.08 -14.36
CA PHE A 117 6.52 -0.07 -13.54
C PHE A 117 6.78 -1.33 -14.38
N ALA A 118 5.85 -1.69 -15.26
CA ALA A 118 5.99 -2.86 -16.14
C ALA A 118 7.19 -2.77 -17.12
N LEU A 119 7.64 -1.55 -17.42
CA LEU A 119 8.80 -1.27 -18.28
C LEU A 119 10.10 -1.05 -17.50
N GLY A 120 10.08 -1.20 -16.16
CA GLY A 120 11.25 -1.04 -15.30
C GLY A 120 11.63 0.42 -15.03
N SER A 121 10.71 1.37 -15.19
CA SER A 121 10.97 2.76 -14.83
C SER A 121 11.05 2.94 -13.31
N PRO A 122 11.97 3.79 -12.79
CA PRO A 122 12.04 4.11 -11.37
C PRO A 122 10.70 4.69 -10.85
N GLN A 123 10.14 4.09 -9.83
CA GLN A 123 8.83 4.49 -9.31
C GLN A 123 8.91 5.75 -8.46
N ASP A 124 10.03 5.96 -7.78
CA ASP A 124 10.32 7.16 -7.00
C ASP A 124 10.35 8.42 -7.88
N ASP A 125 10.94 8.32 -9.08
CA ASP A 125 10.98 9.42 -10.05
C ASP A 125 9.57 9.82 -10.50
N PHE A 126 8.67 8.84 -10.65
CA PHE A 126 7.27 9.13 -10.99
C PHE A 126 6.59 9.92 -9.86
N ALA A 127 6.76 9.51 -8.61
CA ALA A 127 6.23 10.23 -7.45
C ALA A 127 6.79 11.65 -7.37
N ALA A 128 8.11 11.81 -7.58
CA ALA A 128 8.79 13.11 -7.56
C ALA A 128 8.36 14.03 -8.73
N SER A 129 7.82 13.49 -9.81
CA SER A 129 7.32 14.28 -10.96
C SER A 129 5.93 14.88 -10.78
N LEU A 130 5.19 14.45 -9.76
CA LEU A 130 3.81 14.87 -9.54
C LEU A 130 3.72 16.28 -8.96
N THR A 131 2.62 16.94 -9.25
CA THR A 131 2.35 18.30 -8.79
C THR A 131 1.23 18.34 -7.75
N ARG A 132 1.19 19.40 -6.96
CA ARG A 132 0.11 19.64 -6.00
C ARG A 132 -1.12 20.16 -6.70
N GLY A 133 -2.27 19.53 -6.43
CA GLY A 133 -3.57 19.97 -6.95
C GLY A 133 -4.42 20.72 -5.92
N ARG A 134 -4.15 20.50 -4.62
CA ARG A 134 -4.87 21.14 -3.52
C ARG A 134 -4.04 21.18 -2.26
N GLU A 135 -4.49 21.91 -1.26
CA GLU A 135 -3.84 21.99 0.05
C GLU A 135 -3.91 20.63 0.77
N PRO A 136 -2.78 20.09 1.28
CA PRO A 136 -2.74 18.85 2.05
C PRO A 136 -3.63 18.90 3.29
N GLY A 137 -4.22 17.77 3.64
CA GLY A 137 -5.08 17.62 4.81
C GLY A 137 -6.49 18.19 4.67
N THR A 138 -6.87 18.75 3.50
CA THR A 138 -8.15 19.42 3.33
C THR A 138 -9.26 18.53 2.76
N LEU A 139 -8.88 17.47 2.03
CA LEU A 139 -9.84 16.55 1.40
C LEU A 139 -9.25 15.14 1.36
N ASN A 140 -10.00 14.17 1.86
CA ASN A 140 -9.69 12.76 1.61
C ASN A 140 -10.02 12.45 0.14
N HIS A 141 -8.98 12.03 -0.59
CA HIS A 141 -9.08 11.65 -1.99
C HIS A 141 -8.13 10.48 -2.25
N TYR A 142 -8.70 9.32 -2.51
CA TYR A 142 -7.92 8.11 -2.70
C TYR A 142 -7.01 8.22 -3.91
N VAL A 143 -5.70 8.08 -3.67
CA VAL A 143 -4.66 8.03 -4.72
C VAL A 143 -3.60 6.99 -4.34
N SER A 144 -3.36 6.03 -5.22
CA SER A 144 -2.47 4.90 -4.93
C SER A 144 -1.02 5.30 -4.74
N ILE A 145 -0.58 6.40 -5.36
CA ILE A 145 0.79 6.90 -5.23
C ILE A 145 1.15 7.32 -3.80
N ASP A 146 0.16 7.72 -2.98
CA ASP A 146 0.40 8.08 -1.58
C ASP A 146 1.05 6.92 -0.81
N THR A 147 0.61 5.68 -1.07
CA THR A 147 1.22 4.51 -0.42
C THR A 147 2.64 4.25 -0.88
N HIS A 148 2.95 4.52 -2.15
CA HIS A 148 4.33 4.41 -2.63
C HIS A 148 5.24 5.44 -1.93
N VAL A 149 4.78 6.67 -1.76
CA VAL A 149 5.52 7.69 -1.00
C VAL A 149 5.74 7.28 0.46
N LEU A 150 4.77 6.62 1.10
CA LEU A 150 4.98 6.05 2.43
C LEU A 150 6.04 4.95 2.44
N SER A 151 6.10 4.13 1.39
CA SER A 151 7.16 3.12 1.22
C SER A 151 8.54 3.75 1.06
N MET A 152 8.65 4.87 0.31
CA MET A 152 9.87 5.67 0.24
C MET A 152 10.29 6.17 1.62
N VAL A 153 9.38 6.81 2.35
CA VAL A 153 9.65 7.29 3.72
C VAL A 153 10.12 6.15 4.62
N LEU A 154 9.41 5.02 4.60
CA LEU A 154 9.71 3.85 5.43
C LEU A 154 11.14 3.34 5.18
N SER A 155 11.49 3.08 3.93
CA SER A 155 12.79 2.52 3.59
C SER A 155 13.94 3.49 3.93
N ARG A 156 13.76 4.80 3.73
CA ARG A 156 14.79 5.80 4.09
C ARG A 156 14.91 6.01 5.60
N ALA A 157 13.80 5.99 6.32
CA ALA A 157 13.79 6.14 7.77
C ALA A 157 14.42 4.95 8.49
N THR A 158 14.16 3.73 8.00
CA THR A 158 14.64 2.48 8.64
C THR A 158 16.00 2.02 8.09
N GLY A 159 16.37 2.47 6.89
CA GLY A 159 17.57 1.98 6.19
C GLY A 159 17.42 0.55 5.68
N GLN A 160 16.21 0.03 5.62
CA GLN A 160 15.90 -1.33 5.16
C GLN A 160 14.98 -1.28 3.93
N SER A 161 14.98 -2.33 3.11
CA SER A 161 13.96 -2.49 2.11
C SER A 161 12.59 -2.70 2.78
N VAL A 162 11.49 -2.32 2.08
CA VAL A 162 10.13 -2.59 2.56
C VAL A 162 9.93 -4.09 2.84
N THR A 163 10.52 -4.94 2.00
CA THR A 163 10.41 -6.40 2.13
C THR A 163 11.10 -6.92 3.39
N ASP A 164 12.34 -6.49 3.64
CA ASP A 164 13.10 -6.93 4.82
C ASP A 164 12.46 -6.42 6.10
N TYR A 165 12.02 -5.16 6.11
CA TYR A 165 11.32 -4.59 7.26
C TYR A 165 9.99 -5.29 7.52
N MET A 166 9.22 -5.62 6.48
CA MET A 166 7.97 -6.38 6.61
C MET A 166 8.23 -7.80 7.14
N GLN A 167 9.28 -8.47 6.66
CA GLN A 167 9.67 -9.79 7.15
C GLN A 167 9.96 -9.73 8.65
N GLU A 168 10.82 -8.83 9.08
CA GLU A 168 11.25 -8.71 10.48
C GLU A 168 10.12 -8.26 11.42
N LYS A 169 9.31 -7.28 10.99
CA LYS A 169 8.37 -6.58 11.88
C LYS A 169 6.93 -7.07 11.82
N LEU A 170 6.55 -7.78 10.77
CA LEU A 170 5.20 -8.30 10.61
C LEU A 170 5.15 -9.81 10.41
N TYR A 171 5.82 -10.34 9.41
CA TYR A 171 5.70 -11.75 9.04
C TYR A 171 6.18 -12.69 10.16
N GLU A 172 7.38 -12.46 10.66
CA GLU A 172 7.94 -13.28 11.74
C GLU A 172 7.15 -13.16 13.04
N PRO A 173 6.87 -11.94 13.56
CA PRO A 173 6.12 -11.82 14.81
C PRO A 173 4.68 -12.35 14.74
N LEU A 174 4.04 -12.28 13.57
CA LEU A 174 2.69 -12.81 13.37
C LEU A 174 2.68 -14.32 13.06
N GLY A 175 3.83 -14.95 12.87
CA GLY A 175 3.91 -16.36 12.52
C GLY A 175 3.25 -16.69 11.20
N MET A 176 3.45 -15.84 10.17
CA MET A 176 2.85 -16.05 8.85
C MET A 176 3.27 -17.42 8.30
N GLU A 177 2.30 -18.23 7.91
CA GLU A 177 2.49 -19.63 7.56
C GLU A 177 3.08 -19.83 6.16
N TYR A 178 2.78 -18.91 5.25
CA TYR A 178 3.21 -18.97 3.85
C TYR A 178 3.98 -17.73 3.44
N ASP A 179 4.98 -17.92 2.56
CA ASP A 179 5.76 -16.82 2.01
C ASP A 179 4.89 -15.87 1.18
N GLY A 180 5.06 -14.58 1.42
CA GLY A 180 4.67 -13.49 0.53
C GLY A 180 5.87 -12.95 -0.24
N TYR A 181 5.62 -12.12 -1.25
CA TYR A 181 6.67 -11.34 -1.90
C TYR A 181 6.14 -9.97 -2.33
N TRP A 182 7.03 -9.02 -2.32
CA TRP A 182 6.78 -7.67 -2.79
C TRP A 182 7.37 -7.51 -4.18
N VAL A 183 6.61 -6.93 -5.10
CA VAL A 183 7.10 -6.66 -6.44
C VAL A 183 7.76 -5.27 -6.43
N VAL A 184 8.99 -5.19 -6.89
CA VAL A 184 9.82 -3.98 -6.91
C VAL A 184 10.25 -3.62 -8.33
N ASP A 185 10.67 -2.39 -8.56
CA ASP A 185 11.06 -1.88 -9.88
C ASP A 185 12.52 -2.18 -10.28
N GLY A 186 13.28 -2.81 -9.40
CA GLY A 186 14.70 -3.11 -9.61
C GLY A 186 15.66 -1.96 -9.29
N HIS A 187 15.15 -0.83 -8.80
CA HIS A 187 15.90 0.34 -8.34
C HIS A 187 15.79 0.59 -6.83
N SER A 188 14.91 -0.14 -6.17
CA SER A 188 14.62 -0.06 -4.72
C SER A 188 15.15 -1.26 -3.96
#